data_b0ceab91b64d15fcdb46b592263022ce
#
_entry.id   b0ceab91b64d15fcdb46b592263022ce
#
_cell.length_a   1.000
_cell.length_b   1.000
_cell.length_c   1.000
_cell.angle_alpha   90.00
_cell.angle_beta   90.00
_cell.angle_gamma   90.00
#
_symmetry.space_group_name_H-M   'P 1'
#
loop_
_entity.id
_entity.type
_entity.pdbx_description
1 polymer ?
#
loop_
_entity_poly.entity_id
_entity_poly.type
_entity_poly.pdbx_seq_one_letter_code
_entity_poly.pdbx_strand_id
1 'polypeptide(L)'
;FHEEKKFPGDVARVRLAGQDIWLLKPLTYMNRSGQSVVALALYYKILPEEILVVHDELDLMPGCMKLKKGGGNAGHNGLKDITEKLSTPNFWRLRLGTGHPRSLGMAQQVADFVLHAPSSEHKELIDSCIDAALKTTNDIACGDMARVQRSIAKFGSPKPQKTPENQEEN
;
A
#
# COMPACT_ATOMS: atom_id res chain seq x y z
N PHE A 1 -4.54 11.86 14.43
CA PHE A 1 -4.94 12.47 13.14
C PHE A 1 -5.86 13.64 13.36
N HIS A 2 -5.66 14.68 12.59
CA HIS A 2 -6.55 15.82 12.48
C HIS A 2 -6.66 16.24 11.01
N GLU A 3 -7.81 16.79 10.62
CA GLU A 3 -8.00 17.33 9.27
C GLU A 3 -7.14 18.59 9.09
N GLU A 4 -6.41 18.65 7.99
CA GLU A 4 -5.55 19.77 7.65
C GLU A 4 -5.89 20.31 6.25
N LYS A 5 -6.45 21.52 6.20
CA LYS A 5 -6.88 22.11 4.92
C LYS A 5 -5.73 22.47 3.98
N LYS A 6 -4.53 22.71 4.54
CA LYS A 6 -3.32 22.99 3.73
C LYS A 6 -2.89 21.79 2.90
N PHE A 7 -3.17 20.58 3.40
CA PHE A 7 -2.83 19.32 2.76
C PHE A 7 -4.10 18.48 2.70
N PRO A 8 -4.98 18.63 1.70
CA PRO A 8 -6.32 18.06 1.75
C PRO A 8 -6.37 16.61 2.24
N GLY A 9 -6.47 16.43 3.56
CA GLY A 9 -6.37 15.13 4.20
C GLY A 9 -6.28 15.21 5.72
N ASP A 10 -6.32 14.04 6.35
CA ASP A 10 -6.03 13.87 7.76
C ASP A 10 -4.53 13.66 7.96
N VAL A 11 -3.94 14.42 8.86
CA VAL A 11 -2.51 14.39 9.14
C VAL A 11 -2.26 14.03 10.60
N ALA A 12 -1.26 13.19 10.84
CA ALA A 12 -0.71 12.96 12.16
C ALA A 12 0.82 13.07 12.13
N ARG A 13 1.39 13.63 13.17
CA ARG A 13 2.83 13.60 13.40
C ARG A 13 3.12 12.61 14.52
N VAL A 14 4.05 11.71 14.27
CA VAL A 14 4.50 10.72 15.26
C VAL A 14 6.02 10.73 15.34
N ARG A 15 6.55 10.32 16.48
CA ARG A 15 7.98 10.15 16.66
C ARG A 15 8.30 8.66 16.82
N LEU A 16 9.07 8.11 15.88
CA LEU A 16 9.46 6.70 15.86
C LEU A 16 10.97 6.62 15.68
N ALA A 17 11.63 5.79 16.51
CA ALA A 17 13.09 5.59 16.43
C ALA A 17 13.89 6.92 16.37
N GLY A 18 13.44 7.94 17.10
CA GLY A 18 14.07 9.26 17.11
C GLY A 18 13.81 10.13 15.88
N GLN A 19 12.96 9.68 14.97
CA GLN A 19 12.58 10.39 13.73
C GLN A 19 11.16 10.96 13.81
N ASP A 20 10.97 12.15 13.26
CA ASP A 20 9.64 12.71 13.05
C ASP A 20 9.05 12.13 11.76
N ILE A 21 7.90 11.48 11.91
CA ILE A 21 7.19 10.84 10.80
C ILE A 21 5.84 11.52 10.62
N TRP A 22 5.53 11.88 9.40
CA TRP A 22 4.24 12.40 9.00
C TRP A 22 3.39 11.29 8.41
N LEU A 23 2.19 11.12 8.95
CA LEU A 23 1.19 10.19 8.43
C LEU A 23 0.12 11.00 7.74
N LEU A 24 -0.21 10.66 6.51
CA LEU A 24 -1.21 11.34 5.70
C LEU A 24 -2.24 10.35 5.17
N LYS A 25 -3.51 10.64 5.41
CA LYS A 25 -4.65 10.03 4.72
C LYS A 25 -5.26 11.08 3.81
N PRO A 26 -5.00 11.05 2.48
CA PRO A 26 -5.62 12.00 1.57
C PRO A 26 -7.15 11.93 1.62
N LEU A 27 -7.81 13.08 1.66
CA LEU A 27 -9.27 13.21 1.61
C LEU A 27 -9.74 13.78 0.26
N THR A 28 -8.91 13.61 -0.76
CA THR A 28 -9.26 13.91 -2.14
C THR A 28 -9.90 12.68 -2.80
N TYR A 29 -10.47 12.86 -3.98
CA TYR A 29 -10.69 11.71 -4.85
C TYR A 29 -9.37 11.00 -5.15
N MET A 30 -9.40 9.69 -5.39
CA MET A 30 -8.20 8.88 -5.61
C MET A 30 -7.30 9.45 -6.71
N ASN A 31 -7.87 9.90 -7.81
CA ASN A 31 -7.14 10.51 -8.94
C ASN A 31 -6.56 11.90 -8.64
N ARG A 32 -6.70 12.42 -7.43
CA ARG A 32 -6.12 13.67 -6.94
C ARG A 32 -5.28 13.50 -5.67
N SER A 33 -4.91 12.26 -5.33
CA SER A 33 -4.11 11.96 -4.13
C SER A 33 -2.78 12.70 -4.10
N GLY A 34 -2.18 12.96 -5.26
CA GLY A 34 -0.93 13.69 -5.38
C GLY A 34 -1.00 15.13 -4.89
N GLN A 35 -2.16 15.76 -4.91
CA GLN A 35 -2.36 17.12 -4.40
C GLN A 35 -2.05 17.18 -2.90
N SER A 36 -2.55 16.24 -2.11
CA SER A 36 -2.27 16.15 -0.67
C SER A 36 -0.81 15.80 -0.40
N VAL A 37 -0.29 14.82 -1.12
CA VAL A 37 1.09 14.33 -0.91
C VAL A 37 2.11 15.43 -1.22
N VAL A 38 2.00 16.09 -2.36
CA VAL A 38 2.96 17.13 -2.75
C VAL A 38 2.88 18.35 -1.83
N ALA A 39 1.68 18.74 -1.41
CA ALA A 39 1.51 19.87 -0.50
C ALA A 39 2.20 19.62 0.85
N LEU A 40 2.03 18.43 1.43
CA LEU A 40 2.71 18.04 2.67
C LEU A 40 4.23 17.97 2.48
N ALA A 41 4.68 17.32 1.42
CA ALA A 41 6.09 17.13 1.14
C ALA A 41 6.84 18.46 0.93
N LEU A 42 6.24 19.39 0.19
CA LEU A 42 6.83 20.71 -0.01
C LEU A 42 6.86 21.53 1.29
N TYR A 43 5.80 21.49 2.06
CA TYR A 43 5.73 22.26 3.30
C TYR A 43 6.78 21.84 4.32
N TYR A 44 7.00 20.54 4.49
CA TYR A 44 7.99 19.99 5.43
C TYR A 44 9.32 19.62 4.78
N LYS A 45 9.54 19.98 3.52
CA LYS A 45 10.77 19.72 2.76
C LYS A 45 11.16 18.23 2.74
N ILE A 46 10.16 17.38 2.53
CA ILE A 46 10.33 15.93 2.42
C ILE A 46 10.69 15.61 0.96
N LEU A 47 11.77 14.85 0.78
CA LEU A 47 12.18 14.39 -0.55
C LEU A 47 11.31 13.22 -1.03
N PRO A 48 11.14 13.03 -2.35
CA PRO A 48 10.40 11.88 -2.87
C PRO A 48 10.91 10.54 -2.33
N GLU A 49 12.20 10.36 -2.20
CA GLU A 49 12.84 9.14 -1.67
C GLU A 49 12.52 8.88 -0.18
N GLU A 50 12.02 9.88 0.53
CA GLU A 50 11.60 9.80 1.92
C GLU A 50 10.09 9.53 2.06
N ILE A 51 9.38 9.37 0.95
CA ILE A 51 7.94 9.11 0.93
C ILE A 51 7.70 7.62 0.75
N LEU A 52 6.86 7.05 1.62
CA LEU A 52 6.30 5.72 1.47
C LEU A 52 4.79 5.83 1.24
N VAL A 53 4.33 5.32 0.11
CA VAL A 53 2.92 5.17 -0.21
C VAL A 53 2.48 3.75 0.06
N VAL A 54 1.48 3.58 0.93
CA VAL A 54 0.82 2.29 1.17
C VAL A 54 -0.45 2.27 0.33
N HIS A 55 -0.59 1.28 -0.54
CA HIS A 55 -1.70 1.25 -1.48
C HIS A 55 -2.17 -0.17 -1.81
N ASP A 56 -3.39 -0.28 -2.34
CA ASP A 56 -3.94 -1.49 -2.90
C ASP A 56 -3.28 -1.85 -4.25
N GLU A 57 -3.09 -3.13 -4.50
CA GLU A 57 -2.45 -3.64 -5.71
C GLU A 57 -3.23 -4.79 -6.31
N LEU A 58 -3.77 -4.57 -7.52
CA LEU A 58 -4.51 -5.59 -8.26
C LEU A 58 -3.63 -6.73 -8.79
N ASP A 59 -2.35 -6.46 -9.05
CA ASP A 59 -1.41 -7.43 -9.62
C ASP A 59 -0.85 -8.42 -8.60
N LEU A 60 -1.17 -8.23 -7.33
CA LEU A 60 -0.82 -9.14 -6.24
C LEU A 60 -2.08 -9.78 -5.66
N MET A 61 -2.02 -11.07 -5.39
CA MET A 61 -3.12 -11.77 -4.73
C MET A 61 -3.28 -11.35 -3.27
N PRO A 62 -4.50 -11.44 -2.70
CA PRO A 62 -4.68 -11.21 -1.25
C PRO A 62 -3.74 -12.10 -0.44
N GLY A 63 -3.08 -11.52 0.55
CA GLY A 63 -2.04 -12.19 1.33
C GLY A 63 -0.63 -12.01 0.77
N CYS A 64 -0.49 -11.37 -0.39
CA CYS A 64 0.80 -10.96 -0.93
C CYS A 64 1.07 -9.49 -0.66
N MET A 65 2.32 -9.17 -0.45
CA MET A 65 2.78 -7.82 -0.17
C MET A 65 4.22 -7.64 -0.65
N LYS A 66 4.52 -6.50 -1.24
CA LYS A 66 5.89 -6.16 -1.69
C LYS A 66 6.20 -4.71 -1.41
N LEU A 67 7.44 -4.45 -1.03
CA LEU A 67 8.01 -3.11 -0.91
C LEU A 67 8.96 -2.85 -2.07
N LYS A 68 8.78 -1.73 -2.75
CA LYS A 68 9.54 -1.37 -3.93
C LYS A 68 9.72 0.14 -4.02
N LYS A 69 10.85 0.59 -4.56
CA LYS A 69 11.09 1.99 -4.91
C LYS A 69 10.84 2.21 -6.40
N GLY A 70 10.07 3.22 -6.73
CA GLY A 70 9.81 3.59 -8.12
C GLY A 70 8.94 2.58 -8.86
N GLY A 71 9.03 2.60 -10.17
CA GLY A 71 8.29 1.72 -11.07
C GLY A 71 7.01 2.32 -11.63
N GLY A 72 6.29 1.51 -12.37
CA GLY A 72 5.02 1.88 -12.99
C GLY A 72 3.87 1.96 -11.99
N ASN A 73 2.75 2.49 -12.43
CA ASN A 73 1.56 2.70 -11.59
C ASN A 73 0.51 1.58 -11.73
N ALA A 74 0.68 0.67 -12.68
CA ALA A 74 -0.21 -0.48 -12.92
C ALA A 74 -1.71 -0.10 -12.97
N GLY A 75 -2.03 1.04 -13.55
CA GLY A 75 -3.40 1.55 -13.63
C GLY A 75 -3.97 2.13 -12.34
N HIS A 76 -3.18 2.22 -11.26
CA HIS A 76 -3.61 2.85 -10.01
C HIS A 76 -3.63 4.38 -10.16
N ASN A 77 -4.83 4.97 -10.18
CA ASN A 77 -5.00 6.40 -10.43
C ASN A 77 -4.35 7.28 -9.37
N GLY A 78 -4.34 6.86 -8.12
CA GLY A 78 -3.66 7.57 -7.03
C GLY A 78 -2.15 7.63 -7.23
N LEU A 79 -1.52 6.50 -7.57
CA LEU A 79 -0.08 6.45 -7.85
C LEU A 79 0.31 7.28 -9.07
N LYS A 80 -0.52 7.25 -10.11
CA LYS A 80 -0.32 8.08 -11.29
C LYS A 80 -0.31 9.56 -10.94
N ASP A 81 -1.29 10.02 -10.18
CA ASP A 81 -1.38 11.42 -9.78
C ASP A 81 -0.23 11.85 -8.87
N ILE A 82 0.15 11.02 -7.90
CA ILE A 82 1.32 11.26 -7.04
C ILE A 82 2.59 11.39 -7.89
N THR A 83 2.81 10.49 -8.83
CA THR A 83 3.97 10.51 -9.74
C THR A 83 4.01 11.80 -10.56
N GLU A 84 2.88 12.21 -11.11
CA GLU A 84 2.77 13.44 -11.88
C GLU A 84 3.03 14.70 -11.02
N LYS A 85 2.44 14.76 -9.83
CA LYS A 85 2.58 15.93 -8.94
C LYS A 85 3.97 16.04 -8.31
N LEU A 86 4.61 14.92 -8.00
CA LEU A 86 6.00 14.89 -7.53
C LEU A 86 7.01 15.04 -8.66
N SER A 87 6.57 14.91 -9.93
CA SER A 87 7.42 14.90 -11.13
C SER A 87 8.48 13.77 -11.12
N THR A 88 8.24 12.72 -10.38
CA THR A 88 9.13 11.55 -10.30
C THR A 88 8.38 10.33 -9.78
N PRO A 89 8.69 9.12 -10.29
CA PRO A 89 8.19 7.87 -9.72
C PRO A 89 9.03 7.38 -8.52
N ASN A 90 10.13 8.04 -8.16
CA ASN A 90 11.15 7.56 -7.23
C ASN A 90 10.76 7.77 -5.77
N PHE A 91 9.62 7.25 -5.37
CA PHE A 91 9.18 7.10 -4.00
C PHE A 91 8.96 5.62 -3.67
N TRP A 92 8.93 5.28 -2.39
CA TRP A 92 8.71 3.92 -1.93
C TRP A 92 7.22 3.57 -1.98
N ARG A 93 6.93 2.30 -2.25
CA ARG A 93 5.57 1.77 -2.36
C ARG A 93 5.47 0.46 -1.62
N LEU A 94 4.59 0.42 -0.62
CA LEU A 94 4.17 -0.82 0.00
C LEU A 94 2.90 -1.28 -0.71
N ARG A 95 3.03 -2.31 -1.50
CA ARG A 95 1.98 -2.86 -2.38
C ARG A 95 1.26 -3.96 -1.63
N LEU A 96 0.00 -3.72 -1.26
CA LEU A 96 -0.86 -4.69 -0.59
C LEU A 96 -1.78 -5.35 -1.61
N GLY A 97 -1.63 -6.65 -1.82
CA GLY A 97 -2.40 -7.39 -2.81
C GLY A 97 -3.88 -7.46 -2.48
N THR A 98 -4.69 -7.14 -3.46
CA THR A 98 -6.17 -7.30 -3.43
C THR A 98 -6.64 -8.31 -4.46
N GLY A 99 -5.78 -8.68 -5.41
CA GLY A 99 -6.12 -9.43 -6.60
C GLY A 99 -6.90 -8.59 -7.60
N HIS A 100 -6.84 -9.01 -8.86
CA HIS A 100 -7.66 -8.44 -9.93
C HIS A 100 -8.97 -9.24 -10.02
N PRO A 101 -10.14 -8.62 -10.26
CA PRO A 101 -11.40 -9.34 -10.38
C PRO A 101 -11.33 -10.53 -11.33
N ARG A 102 -10.68 -10.35 -12.48
CA ARG A 102 -10.49 -11.43 -13.46
C ARG A 102 -9.67 -12.60 -12.91
N SER A 103 -8.62 -12.33 -12.16
CA SER A 103 -7.77 -13.35 -11.53
C SER A 103 -8.47 -14.09 -10.39
N LEU A 104 -9.48 -13.46 -9.80
CA LEU A 104 -10.34 -14.04 -8.75
C LEU A 104 -11.56 -14.77 -9.32
N GLY A 105 -11.70 -14.87 -10.65
CA GLY A 105 -12.86 -15.46 -11.30
C GLY A 105 -14.14 -14.63 -11.22
N MET A 106 -14.00 -13.32 -10.99
CA MET A 106 -15.13 -12.39 -10.88
C MET A 106 -15.35 -11.64 -12.19
N ALA A 107 -16.61 -11.46 -12.59
CA ALA A 107 -17.00 -10.67 -13.76
C ALA A 107 -17.13 -9.17 -13.46
N GLN A 108 -16.81 -8.74 -12.27
CA GLN A 108 -16.96 -7.39 -11.78
C GLN A 108 -16.00 -6.43 -12.49
N GLN A 109 -16.44 -5.21 -12.76
CA GLN A 109 -15.56 -4.15 -13.27
C GLN A 109 -14.55 -3.74 -12.20
N VAL A 110 -13.35 -3.35 -12.61
CA VAL A 110 -12.27 -2.94 -11.68
C VAL A 110 -12.72 -1.80 -10.76
N ALA A 111 -13.38 -0.78 -11.31
CA ALA A 111 -13.86 0.35 -10.52
C ALA A 111 -14.83 -0.08 -9.42
N ASP A 112 -15.75 -0.97 -9.72
CA ASP A 112 -16.70 -1.50 -8.73
C ASP A 112 -15.98 -2.39 -7.71
N PHE A 113 -15.06 -3.21 -8.17
CA PHE A 113 -14.27 -4.11 -7.32
C PHE A 113 -13.51 -3.35 -6.23
N VAL A 114 -12.77 -2.30 -6.59
CA VAL A 114 -11.93 -1.54 -5.64
C VAL A 114 -12.75 -0.68 -4.67
N LEU A 115 -14.00 -0.39 -4.97
CA LEU A 115 -14.90 0.36 -4.10
C LEU A 115 -15.70 -0.51 -3.14
N HIS A 116 -15.64 -1.83 -3.28
CA HIS A 116 -16.33 -2.77 -2.39
C HIS A 116 -15.38 -3.40 -1.37
N ALA A 117 -15.92 -3.75 -0.22
CA ALA A 117 -15.16 -4.49 0.78
C ALA A 117 -14.76 -5.87 0.25
N PRO A 118 -13.55 -6.37 0.56
CA PRO A 118 -13.15 -7.72 0.23
C PRO A 118 -14.02 -8.75 0.99
N SER A 119 -14.02 -10.01 0.50
CA SER A 119 -14.58 -11.12 1.25
C SER A 119 -13.90 -11.27 2.62
N SER A 120 -14.53 -11.93 3.57
CA SER A 120 -13.95 -12.14 4.90
C SER A 120 -12.62 -12.91 4.83
N GLU A 121 -12.50 -13.89 3.93
CA GLU A 121 -11.27 -14.64 3.70
C GLU A 121 -10.14 -13.72 3.15
N HIS A 122 -10.43 -12.92 2.13
CA HIS A 122 -9.47 -11.99 1.58
C HIS A 122 -9.08 -10.90 2.59
N LYS A 123 -10.04 -10.43 3.39
CA LYS A 123 -9.78 -9.46 4.45
C LYS A 123 -8.79 -10.00 5.47
N GLU A 124 -8.93 -11.24 5.92
CA GLU A 124 -7.97 -11.87 6.84
C GLU A 124 -6.57 -11.94 6.26
N LEU A 125 -6.44 -12.28 4.98
CA LEU A 125 -5.16 -12.33 4.28
C LEU A 125 -4.53 -10.94 4.17
N ILE A 126 -5.31 -9.92 3.84
CA ILE A 126 -4.85 -8.53 3.76
C ILE A 126 -4.44 -8.03 5.14
N ASP A 127 -5.24 -8.29 6.17
CA ASP A 127 -4.93 -7.90 7.55
C ASP A 127 -3.64 -8.55 8.07
N SER A 128 -3.35 -9.79 7.70
CA SER A 128 -2.07 -10.44 7.98
C SER A 128 -0.88 -9.68 7.40
N CYS A 129 -1.00 -9.18 6.18
CA CYS A 129 0.02 -8.34 5.56
C CYS A 129 0.20 -7.02 6.32
N ILE A 130 -0.90 -6.37 6.68
CA ILE A 130 -0.88 -5.12 7.43
C ILE A 130 -0.21 -5.33 8.80
N ASP A 131 -0.56 -6.37 9.52
CA ASP A 131 0.04 -6.70 10.83
C ASP A 131 1.55 -6.95 10.71
N ALA A 132 1.97 -7.65 9.68
CA ALA A 132 3.40 -7.86 9.41
C ALA A 132 4.14 -6.56 9.08
N ALA A 133 3.53 -5.69 8.29
CA ALA A 133 4.09 -4.38 7.96
C ALA A 133 4.21 -3.49 9.21
N LEU A 134 3.23 -3.50 10.09
CA LEU A 134 3.26 -2.74 11.34
C LEU A 134 4.43 -3.12 12.26
N LYS A 135 4.92 -4.35 12.18
CA LYS A 135 6.11 -4.80 12.93
C LYS A 135 7.41 -4.22 12.40
N THR A 136 7.40 -3.61 11.22
CA THR A 136 8.58 -3.01 10.57
C THR A 136 8.63 -1.49 10.69
N THR A 137 7.74 -0.87 11.47
CA THR A 137 7.60 0.60 11.53
C THR A 137 8.87 1.31 11.98
N ASN A 138 9.64 0.75 12.93
CA ASN A 138 10.90 1.35 13.33
C ASN A 138 11.93 1.32 12.20
N ASP A 139 12.02 0.24 11.45
CA ASP A 139 12.92 0.13 10.30
C ASP A 139 12.52 1.11 9.18
N ILE A 140 11.22 1.27 8.94
CA ILE A 140 10.70 2.27 8.01
C ILE A 140 11.10 3.68 8.47
N ALA A 141 10.92 4.01 9.74
CA ALA A 141 11.27 5.30 10.29
C ALA A 141 12.76 5.61 10.18
N CYS A 142 13.62 4.60 10.33
CA CYS A 142 15.07 4.72 10.14
C CYS A 142 15.51 4.75 8.67
N GLY A 143 14.60 4.50 7.73
CA GLY A 143 14.92 4.42 6.31
C GLY A 143 15.64 3.13 5.89
N ASP A 144 15.66 2.10 6.73
CA ASP A 144 16.25 0.79 6.41
C ASP A 144 15.28 -0.07 5.61
N MET A 145 15.02 0.34 4.39
CA MET A 145 14.07 -0.31 3.50
C MET A 145 14.52 -1.71 3.05
N ALA A 146 15.82 -1.95 2.98
CA ALA A 146 16.35 -3.29 2.70
C ALA A 146 15.97 -4.28 3.80
N ARG A 147 16.03 -3.86 5.06
CA ARG A 147 15.60 -4.69 6.19
C ARG A 147 14.09 -4.94 6.18
N VAL A 148 13.30 -3.93 5.85
CA VAL A 148 11.86 -4.09 5.67
C VAL A 148 11.55 -5.10 4.59
N GLN A 149 12.21 -5.00 3.43
CA GLN A 149 12.04 -5.95 2.32
C GLN A 149 12.35 -7.39 2.75
N ARG A 150 13.43 -7.61 3.50
CA ARG A 150 13.76 -8.94 4.04
C ARG A 150 12.71 -9.44 5.03
N SER A 151 12.23 -8.57 5.91
CA SER A 151 11.24 -8.92 6.94
C SER A 151 9.89 -9.35 6.36
N ILE A 152 9.51 -8.81 5.21
CA ILE A 152 8.23 -9.12 4.54
C ILE A 152 8.38 -10.05 3.33
N ALA A 153 9.58 -10.55 3.06
CA ALA A 153 9.86 -11.36 1.86
C ALA A 153 8.96 -12.60 1.73
N LYS A 154 8.58 -13.22 2.83
CA LYS A 154 7.66 -14.38 2.84
C LYS A 154 6.25 -14.09 2.30
N PHE A 155 5.87 -12.82 2.21
CA PHE A 155 4.59 -12.39 1.64
C PHE A 155 4.69 -12.08 0.15
N GLY A 156 5.84 -12.27 -0.48
CA GLY A 156 6.07 -11.92 -1.89
C GLY A 156 5.41 -12.86 -2.90
N SER A 157 4.97 -14.03 -2.48
CA SER A 157 4.31 -15.04 -3.33
C SER A 157 3.08 -15.61 -2.64
N PRO A 158 2.05 -16.02 -3.42
CA PRO A 158 0.88 -16.67 -2.87
C PRO A 158 1.28 -17.93 -2.08
N LYS A 159 0.63 -18.15 -0.94
CA LYS A 159 0.78 -19.44 -0.25
C LYS A 159 0.21 -20.53 -1.15
N PRO A 160 0.85 -21.72 -1.23
CA PRO A 160 0.27 -22.84 -1.95
C PRO A 160 -1.11 -23.15 -1.38
N GLN A 161 -2.11 -23.22 -2.24
CA GLN A 161 -3.42 -23.68 -1.83
C GLN A 161 -3.29 -25.11 -1.33
N LYS A 162 -3.80 -25.40 -0.13
CA LYS A 162 -4.00 -26.77 0.30
C LYS A 162 -4.97 -27.40 -0.68
N THR A 163 -4.50 -28.34 -1.47
CA THR A 163 -5.37 -29.22 -2.26
C THR A 163 -6.27 -29.95 -1.26
N PRO A 164 -7.60 -29.97 -1.46
CA PRO A 164 -8.43 -30.82 -0.63
C PRO A 164 -7.91 -32.26 -0.78
N GLU A 165 -7.52 -32.87 0.34
CA GLU A 165 -7.25 -34.29 0.36
C GLU A 165 -8.53 -34.99 -0.13
N ASN A 166 -8.42 -35.68 -1.26
CA ASN A 166 -9.46 -36.60 -1.67
C ASN A 166 -9.66 -37.59 -0.52
N GLN A 167 -10.78 -37.48 0.15
CA GLN A 167 -11.28 -38.57 0.96
C GLN A 167 -11.60 -39.70 -0.03
N GLU A 168 -10.62 -40.57 -0.26
CA GLU A 168 -10.92 -41.89 -0.80
C GLU A 168 -11.70 -42.60 0.29
N GLU A 169 -13.00 -42.69 0.09
CA GLU A 169 -13.86 -43.63 0.81
C GLU A 169 -13.44 -45.05 0.37
N ASN A 170 -12.97 -45.81 1.36
CA ASN A 170 -13.00 -47.27 1.29
C ASN A 170 -14.33 -47.78 1.82
#